data_bf3dcc922ddce17bfac9474bb80492a5
#
_entry.id   bf3dcc922ddce17bfac9474bb80492a5
#
_cell.length_a   1.000
_cell.length_b   1.000
_cell.length_c   1.000
_cell.angle_alpha   90.00
_cell.angle_beta   90.00
_cell.angle_gamma   90.00
#
_symmetry.space_group_name_H-M   'P 1'
#
loop_
_entity.id
_entity.type
_entity.pdbx_description
1 polymer ?
#
loop_
_entity_poly.entity_id
_entity_poly.type
_entity_poly.pdbx_seq_one_letter_code
_entity_poly.pdbx_strand_id
1 'polypeptide(L)'
;MEYEINRETGEIVLATLGELHLEQCMERLQRRVSGEITVSEPITMFKETCKKIRGEIVRVLTSNKRFQVVMSCGRLDEAKENDENELIRGPSSAPSTRLVMEKSDNVLLKTFRASIVSGFHLAVTQGPLCHEPMHNVRFVIHSVEEQEELESEKEDEMDDEYGPYAGQILSAVKKACFESFLKAEPRIEEPIFRCVRGVRAL
;
A
#
# COMPACT_ATOMS: atom_id res chain seq x y z
N MET A 1 16.06 -17.25 6.60
CA MET A 1 16.05 -16.34 7.78
C MET A 1 16.43 -14.97 7.27
N GLU A 2 15.56 -14.03 7.44
CA GLU A 2 15.79 -12.61 7.15
C GLU A 2 15.84 -11.87 8.49
N TYR A 3 16.59 -10.79 8.56
CA TYR A 3 16.61 -9.93 9.71
C TYR A 3 16.62 -8.46 9.29
N GLU A 4 15.99 -7.66 10.10
CA GLU A 4 15.96 -6.20 9.94
C GLU A 4 16.40 -5.55 11.26
N ILE A 5 17.15 -4.47 11.15
CA ILE A 5 17.58 -3.68 12.33
C ILE A 5 16.77 -2.40 12.33
N ASN A 6 15.94 -2.22 13.34
CA ASN A 6 15.32 -0.95 13.59
C ASN A 6 16.38 0.05 14.09
N ARG A 7 16.74 1.03 13.25
CA ARG A 7 17.81 1.98 13.57
C ARG A 7 17.43 2.98 14.66
N GLU A 8 16.16 3.16 14.93
CA GLU A 8 15.68 4.09 15.96
C GLU A 8 15.70 3.45 17.35
N THR A 9 15.24 2.19 17.46
CA THR A 9 15.18 1.46 18.75
C THR A 9 16.39 0.56 18.99
N GLY A 10 17.16 0.24 17.94
CA GLY A 10 18.26 -0.72 17.99
C GLY A 10 17.81 -2.19 18.06
N GLU A 11 16.51 -2.44 17.97
CA GLU A 11 15.94 -3.78 18.00
C GLU A 11 16.23 -4.53 16.70
N ILE A 12 16.43 -5.85 16.84
CA ILE A 12 16.63 -6.75 15.71
C ILE A 12 15.36 -7.59 15.54
N VAL A 13 14.69 -7.42 14.40
CA VAL A 13 13.53 -8.23 14.02
C VAL A 13 13.98 -9.41 13.20
N LEU A 14 13.66 -10.64 13.66
CA LEU A 14 13.95 -11.89 12.95
C LEU A 14 12.70 -12.40 12.25
N ALA A 15 12.77 -12.56 10.92
CA ALA A 15 11.74 -13.21 10.15
C ALA A 15 12.10 -14.67 9.88
N THR A 16 11.22 -15.58 10.29
CA THR A 16 11.42 -17.03 10.18
C THR A 16 10.24 -17.70 9.47
N LEU A 17 10.44 -18.95 9.02
CA LEU A 17 9.45 -19.73 8.28
C LEU A 17 8.46 -20.50 9.18
N GLY A 18 8.45 -20.23 10.48
CA GLY A 18 7.58 -20.89 11.44
C GLY A 18 8.25 -21.13 12.78
N GLU A 19 7.49 -21.68 13.74
CA GLU A 19 7.86 -21.84 15.13
C GLU A 19 9.15 -22.66 15.32
N LEU A 20 9.23 -23.86 14.71
CA LEU A 20 10.43 -24.71 14.79
C LEU A 20 11.69 -24.02 14.23
N HIS A 21 11.53 -23.23 13.17
CA HIS A 21 12.65 -22.48 12.61
C HIS A 21 13.07 -21.35 13.55
N LEU A 22 12.11 -20.69 14.20
CA LEU A 22 12.38 -19.66 15.20
C LEU A 22 13.14 -20.24 16.39
N GLU A 23 12.67 -21.37 16.96
CA GLU A 23 13.34 -22.04 18.07
C GLU A 23 14.79 -22.40 17.75
N GLN A 24 15.04 -23.00 16.57
CA GLN A 24 16.40 -23.33 16.14
C GLN A 24 17.29 -22.09 15.97
N CYS A 25 16.73 -21.00 15.45
CA CYS A 25 17.46 -19.75 15.31
C CYS A 25 17.82 -19.17 16.68
N MET A 26 16.87 -19.18 17.61
CA MET A 26 17.08 -18.70 18.97
C MET A 26 18.11 -19.53 19.74
N GLU A 27 18.03 -20.86 19.67
CA GLU A 27 19.00 -21.74 20.28
C GLU A 27 20.43 -21.50 19.77
N ARG A 28 20.58 -21.34 18.45
CA ARG A 28 21.90 -21.01 17.85
C ARG A 28 22.41 -19.65 18.26
N LEU A 29 21.51 -18.67 18.39
CA LEU A 29 21.86 -17.31 18.80
C LEU A 29 22.33 -17.30 20.26
N GLN A 30 21.59 -17.93 21.16
CA GLN A 30 21.95 -18.07 22.60
C GLN A 30 23.31 -18.75 22.83
N ARG A 31 23.65 -19.76 22.00
CA ARG A 31 24.96 -20.43 22.07
C ARG A 31 26.13 -19.52 21.64
N ARG A 32 25.90 -18.48 20.89
CA ARG A 32 26.94 -17.60 20.34
C ARG A 32 27.10 -16.28 21.08
N VAL A 33 26.09 -15.85 21.77
CA VAL A 33 26.06 -14.57 22.50
C VAL A 33 26.34 -14.86 23.97
N SER A 34 27.32 -14.17 24.56
CA SER A 34 27.71 -14.32 25.96
C SER A 34 26.84 -13.48 26.92
N GLY A 35 25.63 -13.14 26.56
CA GLY A 35 24.71 -12.29 27.33
C GLY A 35 23.28 -12.78 27.31
N GLU A 36 22.45 -12.20 28.15
CA GLU A 36 21.02 -12.46 28.15
C GLU A 36 20.36 -11.82 26.93
N ILE A 37 19.54 -12.60 26.20
CA ILE A 37 18.79 -12.14 25.05
C ILE A 37 17.34 -12.02 25.48
N THR A 38 16.82 -10.79 25.46
CA THR A 38 15.39 -10.53 25.65
C THR A 38 14.67 -10.66 24.34
N VAL A 39 13.61 -11.46 24.29
CA VAL A 39 12.81 -11.72 23.10
C VAL A 39 11.37 -11.34 23.36
N SER A 40 10.75 -10.59 22.43
CA SER A 40 9.31 -10.33 22.45
C SER A 40 8.51 -11.56 21.99
N GLU A 41 7.20 -11.53 22.21
CA GLU A 41 6.31 -12.55 21.65
C GLU A 41 6.36 -12.53 20.10
N PRO A 42 6.29 -13.72 19.45
CA PRO A 42 6.26 -13.79 17.99
C PRO A 42 5.05 -13.06 17.43
N ILE A 43 5.27 -12.26 16.40
CA ILE A 43 4.23 -11.53 15.70
C ILE A 43 3.97 -12.20 14.35
N THR A 44 2.71 -12.43 14.03
CA THR A 44 2.29 -12.90 12.71
C THR A 44 1.84 -11.71 11.88
N MET A 45 2.44 -11.51 10.70
CA MET A 45 2.09 -10.40 9.83
C MET A 45 0.83 -10.72 9.03
N PHE A 46 -0.20 -9.92 9.23
CA PHE A 46 -1.39 -9.91 8.38
C PHE A 46 -1.17 -9.04 7.14
N LYS A 47 -2.04 -9.18 6.15
CA LYS A 47 -2.09 -8.31 4.97
C LYS A 47 -3.52 -7.93 4.66
N GLU A 48 -3.70 -6.75 4.08
CA GLU A 48 -5.01 -6.28 3.65
C GLU A 48 -5.21 -6.56 2.16
N THR A 49 -6.34 -7.14 1.78
CA THR A 49 -6.70 -7.45 0.39
C THR A 49 -8.16 -7.14 0.12
N CYS A 50 -8.60 -7.26 -1.13
CA CYS A 50 -9.99 -7.11 -1.50
C CYS A 50 -10.49 -8.30 -2.35
N LYS A 51 -11.81 -8.50 -2.35
CA LYS A 51 -12.44 -9.62 -3.05
C LYS A 51 -12.86 -9.27 -4.48
N LYS A 52 -13.43 -8.08 -4.69
CA LYS A 52 -13.91 -7.64 -6.00
C LYS A 52 -12.74 -7.47 -6.97
N ILE A 53 -12.86 -8.04 -8.17
CA ILE A 53 -11.87 -7.85 -9.26
C ILE A 53 -11.98 -6.43 -9.84
N ARG A 54 -13.20 -5.87 -9.88
CA ARG A 54 -13.47 -4.49 -10.30
C ARG A 54 -14.32 -3.82 -9.24
N GLY A 55 -13.74 -2.82 -8.59
CA GLY A 55 -14.43 -2.00 -7.61
C GLY A 55 -15.13 -0.79 -8.26
N GLU A 56 -15.84 -0.06 -7.43
CA GLU A 56 -16.54 1.15 -7.83
C GLU A 56 -15.58 2.32 -8.01
N ILE A 57 -15.93 3.25 -8.89
CA ILE A 57 -15.20 4.49 -9.07
C ILE A 57 -15.52 5.41 -7.89
N VAL A 58 -14.47 5.95 -7.30
CA VAL A 58 -14.57 7.00 -6.26
C VAL A 58 -14.03 8.33 -6.81
N ARG A 59 -14.57 9.42 -6.28
CA ARG A 59 -14.15 10.77 -6.58
C ARG A 59 -13.83 11.49 -5.29
N VAL A 60 -12.61 11.94 -5.15
CA VAL A 60 -12.12 12.59 -3.94
C VAL A 60 -11.58 13.97 -4.29
N LEU A 61 -12.06 14.99 -3.61
CA LEU A 61 -11.58 16.35 -3.74
C LEU A 61 -10.35 16.59 -2.88
N THR A 62 -9.44 17.42 -3.34
CA THR A 62 -8.36 18.01 -2.53
C THR A 62 -8.94 18.88 -1.42
N SER A 63 -8.12 19.22 -0.43
CA SER A 63 -8.57 20.04 0.72
C SER A 63 -9.08 21.41 0.30
N ASN A 64 -8.44 22.02 -0.68
CA ASN A 64 -8.88 23.30 -1.27
C ASN A 64 -10.03 23.17 -2.29
N LYS A 65 -10.52 21.92 -2.55
CA LYS A 65 -11.58 21.59 -3.52
C LYS A 65 -11.26 21.90 -4.98
N ARG A 66 -10.05 22.34 -5.30
CA ARG A 66 -9.65 22.73 -6.65
C ARG A 66 -9.44 21.53 -7.57
N PHE A 67 -8.95 20.40 -7.04
CA PHE A 67 -8.72 19.19 -7.83
C PHE A 67 -9.57 18.03 -7.36
N GLN A 68 -10.04 17.22 -8.30
CA GLN A 68 -10.75 15.98 -8.05
C GLN A 68 -9.94 14.80 -8.60
N VAL A 69 -9.66 13.84 -7.74
CA VAL A 69 -9.03 12.57 -8.11
C VAL A 69 -10.10 11.52 -8.35
N VAL A 70 -10.08 10.88 -9.52
CA VAL A 70 -11.00 9.81 -9.90
C VAL A 70 -10.25 8.49 -9.94
N MET A 71 -10.64 7.55 -9.09
CA MET A 71 -9.91 6.29 -8.89
C MET A 71 -10.85 5.11 -8.67
N SER A 72 -10.40 3.91 -9.01
CA SER A 72 -11.05 2.65 -8.64
C SER A 72 -10.04 1.65 -8.11
N CYS A 73 -10.52 0.66 -7.37
CA CYS A 73 -9.71 -0.39 -6.78
C CYS A 73 -10.32 -1.75 -7.08
N GLY A 74 -9.49 -2.77 -7.18
CA GLY A 74 -9.91 -4.14 -7.30
C GLY A 74 -8.79 -5.13 -7.02
N ARG A 75 -9.12 -6.41 -6.95
CA ARG A 75 -8.14 -7.47 -6.80
C ARG A 75 -7.28 -7.58 -8.06
N LEU A 76 -5.99 -7.78 -7.86
CA LEU A 76 -5.07 -8.02 -8.96
C LEU A 76 -5.40 -9.39 -9.62
N ASP A 77 -5.66 -9.37 -10.93
CA ASP A 77 -5.87 -10.55 -11.75
C ASP A 77 -4.65 -10.71 -12.67
N GLU A 78 -3.82 -11.69 -12.40
CA GLU A 78 -2.57 -11.95 -13.14
C GLU A 78 -2.80 -12.20 -14.64
N ALA A 79 -4.01 -12.64 -15.03
CA ALA A 79 -4.35 -12.90 -16.42
C ALA A 79 -4.53 -11.64 -17.28
N LYS A 80 -4.52 -10.44 -16.70
CA LYS A 80 -4.82 -9.16 -17.38
C LYS A 80 -3.69 -8.12 -17.31
N GLU A 81 -2.44 -8.54 -17.15
CA GLU A 81 -1.29 -7.63 -17.15
C GLU A 81 -0.92 -6.99 -18.51
N ASN A 82 -1.68 -7.30 -19.58
CA ASN A 82 -1.41 -6.80 -20.94
C ASN A 82 -2.09 -5.45 -21.26
N ASP A 83 -2.27 -4.59 -20.28
CA ASP A 83 -2.77 -3.24 -20.54
C ASP A 83 -1.64 -2.36 -21.09
N GLU A 84 -1.91 -1.65 -22.17
CA GLU A 84 -1.04 -0.59 -22.73
C GLU A 84 -0.83 0.60 -21.78
N ASN A 85 -1.43 0.58 -20.60
CA ASN A 85 -1.40 1.61 -19.58
C ASN A 85 -0.09 1.63 -18.79
N GLU A 86 0.28 2.75 -18.23
CA GLU A 86 1.45 2.84 -17.37
C GLU A 86 1.22 2.08 -16.06
N LEU A 87 2.05 1.06 -15.80
CA LEU A 87 1.99 0.20 -14.62
C LEU A 87 3.08 0.58 -13.61
N ILE A 88 2.68 0.98 -12.41
CA ILE A 88 3.58 1.29 -11.29
C ILE A 88 3.43 0.21 -10.23
N ARG A 89 4.55 -0.37 -9.82
CA ARG A 89 4.60 -1.37 -8.75
C ARG A 89 4.56 -0.71 -7.38
N GLY A 90 3.96 -1.41 -6.42
CA GLY A 90 3.99 -1.00 -5.02
C GLY A 90 5.40 -1.05 -4.42
N PRO A 91 5.59 -0.46 -3.24
CA PRO A 91 6.85 -0.45 -2.51
C PRO A 91 7.25 -1.86 -2.04
N SER A 92 8.48 -2.00 -1.50
CA SER A 92 9.00 -3.28 -1.00
C SER A 92 8.13 -3.92 0.10
N SER A 93 7.43 -3.11 0.89
CA SER A 93 6.46 -3.58 1.90
C SER A 93 5.19 -4.18 1.30
N ALA A 94 4.78 -3.73 0.10
CA ALA A 94 3.57 -4.17 -0.60
C ALA A 94 3.85 -4.50 -2.10
N PRO A 95 4.78 -5.42 -2.42
CA PRO A 95 5.29 -5.64 -3.78
C PRO A 95 4.27 -6.22 -4.77
N SER A 96 3.21 -6.83 -4.28
CA SER A 96 2.11 -7.40 -5.07
C SER A 96 0.99 -6.39 -5.39
N THR A 97 1.13 -5.12 -4.98
CA THR A 97 0.18 -4.08 -5.34
C THR A 97 0.58 -3.39 -6.64
N ARG A 98 -0.40 -2.84 -7.35
CA ARG A 98 -0.20 -2.15 -8.64
C ARG A 98 -1.03 -0.88 -8.68
N LEU A 99 -0.44 0.18 -9.21
CA LEU A 99 -1.15 1.37 -9.65
C LEU A 99 -1.08 1.43 -11.17
N VAL A 100 -2.23 1.52 -11.81
CA VAL A 100 -2.39 1.69 -13.24
C VAL A 100 -2.83 3.12 -13.51
N MET A 101 -2.08 3.82 -14.33
CA MET A 101 -2.47 5.15 -14.82
C MET A 101 -3.03 4.99 -16.22
N GLU A 102 -4.30 5.32 -16.41
CA GLU A 102 -4.91 5.26 -17.74
C GLU A 102 -4.20 6.24 -18.68
N LYS A 103 -3.89 5.74 -19.88
CA LYS A 103 -3.37 6.59 -20.96
C LYS A 103 -4.45 7.59 -21.34
N SER A 104 -4.34 8.77 -20.81
CA SER A 104 -5.16 9.93 -21.19
C SER A 104 -4.26 11.09 -21.54
N ASP A 105 -4.76 12.02 -22.36
CA ASP A 105 -4.07 13.29 -22.63
C ASP A 105 -4.16 14.26 -21.44
N ASN A 106 -4.54 13.76 -20.27
CA ASN A 106 -4.66 14.53 -19.05
C ASN A 106 -3.28 15.04 -18.59
N VAL A 107 -3.03 16.31 -18.82
CA VAL A 107 -1.79 16.99 -18.46
C VAL A 107 -1.54 16.94 -16.94
N LEU A 108 -2.61 17.02 -16.14
CA LEU A 108 -2.52 17.00 -14.67
C LEU A 108 -2.00 15.67 -14.12
N LEU A 109 -2.37 14.55 -14.75
CA LEU A 109 -1.80 13.23 -14.38
C LEU A 109 -0.28 13.20 -14.56
N LYS A 110 0.22 13.82 -15.64
CA LYS A 110 1.67 13.89 -15.92
C LYS A 110 2.36 14.85 -14.95
N THR A 111 1.76 16.01 -14.71
CA THR A 111 2.30 17.05 -13.81
C THR A 111 2.40 16.55 -12.37
N PHE A 112 1.36 15.91 -11.86
CA PHE A 112 1.31 15.41 -10.47
C PHE A 112 1.74 13.95 -10.30
N ARG A 113 2.35 13.34 -11.31
CA ARG A 113 2.76 11.93 -11.30
C ARG A 113 3.53 11.53 -10.03
N ALA A 114 4.50 12.34 -9.61
CA ALA A 114 5.30 12.05 -8.42
C ALA A 114 4.44 12.02 -7.15
N SER A 115 3.53 12.98 -7.00
CA SER A 115 2.61 13.05 -5.86
C SER A 115 1.61 11.90 -5.84
N ILE A 116 1.13 11.49 -7.02
CA ILE A 116 0.24 10.34 -7.19
C ILE A 116 0.94 9.05 -6.75
N VAL A 117 2.16 8.81 -7.23
CA VAL A 117 2.95 7.63 -6.85
C VAL A 117 3.25 7.61 -5.34
N SER A 118 3.64 8.75 -4.78
CA SER A 118 3.90 8.86 -3.34
C SER A 118 2.64 8.62 -2.50
N GLY A 119 1.50 9.18 -2.89
CA GLY A 119 0.21 8.96 -2.23
C GLY A 119 -0.22 7.49 -2.28
N PHE A 120 -0.05 6.84 -3.43
CA PHE A 120 -0.28 5.41 -3.59
C PHE A 120 0.65 4.58 -2.69
N HIS A 121 1.97 4.84 -2.68
CA HIS A 121 2.92 4.11 -1.85
C HIS A 121 2.57 4.22 -0.36
N LEU A 122 2.21 5.41 0.12
CA LEU A 122 1.77 5.60 1.50
C LEU A 122 0.48 4.82 1.82
N ALA A 123 -0.47 4.80 0.88
CA ALA A 123 -1.73 4.08 1.07
C ALA A 123 -1.54 2.57 1.17
N VAL A 124 -0.71 1.97 0.31
CA VAL A 124 -0.55 0.51 0.26
C VAL A 124 0.39 -0.04 1.34
N THR A 125 1.24 0.82 1.91
CA THR A 125 2.14 0.42 3.02
C THR A 125 1.36 0.25 4.32
N GLN A 126 0.33 1.05 4.54
CA GLN A 126 -0.53 1.01 5.71
C GLN A 126 -1.99 1.12 5.27
N GLY A 127 -2.66 -0.02 5.16
CA GLY A 127 -4.04 -0.09 4.73
C GLY A 127 -5.03 0.47 5.76
N PRO A 128 -6.30 0.69 5.35
CA PRO A 128 -7.30 1.35 6.19
C PRO A 128 -7.99 0.44 7.21
N LEU A 129 -7.76 -0.88 7.22
CA LEU A 129 -8.41 -1.80 8.16
C LEU A 129 -7.64 -1.93 9.46
N CYS A 130 -6.39 -2.33 9.39
CA CYS A 130 -5.53 -2.62 10.54
C CYS A 130 -4.12 -2.04 10.41
N HIS A 131 -3.92 -1.12 9.47
CA HIS A 131 -2.62 -0.50 9.15
C HIS A 131 -1.55 -1.49 8.67
N GLU A 132 -1.97 -2.63 8.13
CA GLU A 132 -1.08 -3.63 7.55
C GLU A 132 -0.87 -3.41 6.04
N PRO A 133 0.24 -3.89 5.46
CA PRO A 133 0.50 -3.73 4.03
C PRO A 133 -0.57 -4.41 3.17
N MET A 134 -0.94 -3.75 2.07
CA MET A 134 -1.88 -4.32 1.11
C MET A 134 -1.23 -5.40 0.24
N HIS A 135 -2.02 -6.40 -0.14
CA HIS A 135 -1.58 -7.55 -0.93
C HIS A 135 -2.57 -7.87 -2.07
N ASN A 136 -2.05 -8.13 -3.26
CA ASN A 136 -2.83 -8.49 -4.45
C ASN A 136 -3.94 -7.48 -4.79
N VAL A 137 -3.63 -6.19 -4.69
CA VAL A 137 -4.56 -5.09 -4.97
C VAL A 137 -4.08 -4.28 -6.16
N ARG A 138 -4.99 -3.97 -7.07
CA ARG A 138 -4.78 -3.09 -8.23
C ARG A 138 -5.62 -1.83 -8.05
N PHE A 139 -4.97 -0.69 -8.10
CA PHE A 139 -5.60 0.62 -8.19
C PHE A 139 -5.52 1.13 -9.62
N VAL A 140 -6.57 1.80 -10.08
CA VAL A 140 -6.62 2.46 -11.38
C VAL A 140 -6.96 3.92 -11.16
N ILE A 141 -6.06 4.81 -11.55
CA ILE A 141 -6.34 6.24 -11.60
C ILE A 141 -6.82 6.60 -13.01
N HIS A 142 -8.03 7.11 -13.09
CA HIS A 142 -8.70 7.45 -14.34
C HIS A 142 -8.38 8.88 -14.77
N SER A 143 -8.54 9.83 -13.85
CA SER A 143 -8.27 11.26 -14.12
C SER A 143 -7.93 12.02 -12.85
N VAL A 144 -7.26 13.13 -13.05
CA VAL A 144 -7.22 14.27 -12.12
C VAL A 144 -7.86 15.43 -12.85
N GLU A 145 -8.92 15.99 -12.30
CA GLU A 145 -9.72 17.03 -12.91
C GLU A 145 -9.61 18.30 -12.06
N GLU A 146 -9.41 19.44 -12.72
CA GLU A 146 -9.51 20.73 -12.07
C GLU A 146 -10.98 21.13 -12.04
N GLN A 147 -11.48 21.49 -10.87
CA GLN A 147 -12.85 21.97 -10.71
C GLN A 147 -12.86 23.47 -11.04
N GLU A 148 -13.71 23.87 -11.99
CA GLU A 148 -13.98 25.28 -12.22
C GLU A 148 -14.66 25.85 -10.97
N GLU A 149 -14.04 26.85 -10.35
CA GLU A 149 -14.60 27.51 -9.18
C GLU A 149 -15.89 28.24 -9.58
N LEU A 150 -16.98 27.95 -8.88
CA LEU A 150 -18.11 28.87 -8.78
C LEU A 150 -17.57 30.13 -8.11
N GLU A 151 -17.52 31.21 -8.86
CA GLU A 151 -17.05 32.55 -8.50
C GLU A 151 -17.36 32.89 -7.02
N SER A 152 -16.38 32.74 -6.15
CA SER A 152 -16.40 33.34 -4.82
C SER A 152 -15.08 34.07 -4.60
N GLU A 153 -15.20 35.38 -4.44
CA GLU A 153 -14.20 36.44 -4.35
C GLU A 153 -13.17 36.29 -3.20
N LYS A 154 -12.40 35.21 -3.12
CA LYS A 154 -11.27 35.07 -2.18
C LYS A 154 -10.21 34.07 -2.68
N GLU A 155 -9.70 34.26 -3.90
CA GLU A 155 -8.76 33.33 -4.52
C GLU A 155 -7.37 33.30 -3.88
N ASP A 156 -6.89 34.43 -3.33
CA ASP A 156 -5.49 34.57 -2.93
C ASP A 156 -5.19 34.12 -1.49
N GLU A 157 -6.15 34.10 -0.58
CA GLU A 157 -5.92 33.79 0.83
C GLU A 157 -6.09 32.28 1.16
N MET A 158 -6.86 31.50 0.36
CA MET A 158 -7.09 30.07 0.62
C MET A 158 -5.97 29.17 0.14
N ASP A 159 -5.17 29.55 -0.84
CA ASP A 159 -4.10 28.73 -1.38
C ASP A 159 -2.95 28.56 -0.37
N ASP A 160 -2.66 29.59 0.43
CA ASP A 160 -1.61 29.53 1.46
C ASP A 160 -2.01 28.70 2.70
N GLU A 161 -3.32 28.59 2.99
CA GLU A 161 -3.82 27.86 4.16
C GLU A 161 -3.65 26.33 4.02
N TYR A 162 -3.78 25.80 2.80
CA TYR A 162 -3.74 24.35 2.55
C TYR A 162 -2.38 23.84 2.05
N GLY A 163 -1.42 24.73 1.83
CA GLY A 163 -0.08 24.40 1.37
C GLY A 163 -0.02 23.98 -0.12
N PRO A 164 1.13 23.47 -0.59
CA PRO A 164 1.40 23.20 -1.99
C PRO A 164 0.44 22.17 -2.62
N TYR A 165 -0.01 22.39 -3.85
CA TYR A 165 -0.90 21.47 -4.59
C TYR A 165 -0.37 20.04 -4.66
N ALA A 166 0.93 19.87 -4.78
CA ALA A 166 1.57 18.55 -4.79
C ALA A 166 1.26 17.74 -3.52
N GLY A 167 1.29 18.37 -2.34
CA GLY A 167 0.94 17.75 -1.06
C GLY A 167 -0.56 17.46 -0.93
N GLN A 168 -1.39 18.35 -1.45
CA GLN A 168 -2.85 18.17 -1.45
C GLN A 168 -3.27 17.01 -2.37
N ILE A 169 -2.66 16.89 -3.56
CA ILE A 169 -2.89 15.77 -4.48
C ILE A 169 -2.42 14.46 -3.84
N LEU A 170 -1.25 14.43 -3.19
CA LEU A 170 -0.75 13.25 -2.48
C LEU A 170 -1.78 12.77 -1.43
N SER A 171 -2.29 13.68 -0.61
CA SER A 171 -3.27 13.39 0.43
C SER A 171 -4.61 12.91 -0.17
N ALA A 172 -5.07 13.53 -1.25
CA ALA A 172 -6.29 13.15 -1.96
C ALA A 172 -6.16 11.75 -2.60
N VAL A 173 -5.01 11.42 -3.19
CA VAL A 173 -4.73 10.09 -3.74
C VAL A 173 -4.71 9.04 -2.64
N LYS A 174 -4.04 9.29 -1.51
CA LYS A 174 -4.08 8.37 -0.35
C LYS A 174 -5.51 8.10 0.10
N LYS A 175 -6.31 9.15 0.23
CA LYS A 175 -7.72 9.06 0.61
C LYS A 175 -8.54 8.29 -0.43
N ALA A 176 -8.33 8.56 -1.72
CA ALA A 176 -9.00 7.86 -2.82
C ALA A 176 -8.66 6.36 -2.86
N CYS A 177 -7.40 6.00 -2.59
CA CYS A 177 -7.00 4.60 -2.42
C CYS A 177 -7.79 3.93 -1.29
N PHE A 178 -7.90 4.57 -0.13
CA PHE A 178 -8.63 4.01 1.02
C PHE A 178 -10.13 3.88 0.73
N GLU A 179 -10.77 4.92 0.20
CA GLU A 179 -12.20 4.88 -0.12
C GLU A 179 -12.55 3.84 -1.18
N SER A 180 -11.74 3.74 -2.25
CA SER A 180 -11.94 2.75 -3.30
C SER A 180 -11.70 1.32 -2.81
N PHE A 181 -10.70 1.12 -1.94
CA PHE A 181 -10.42 -0.17 -1.32
C PHE A 181 -11.57 -0.64 -0.42
N LEU A 182 -12.10 0.25 0.42
CA LEU A 182 -13.24 -0.08 1.30
C LEU A 182 -14.50 -0.47 0.52
N LYS A 183 -14.71 0.07 -0.69
CA LYS A 183 -15.81 -0.32 -1.58
C LYS A 183 -15.56 -1.62 -2.36
N ALA A 184 -14.31 -2.12 -2.37
CA ALA A 184 -13.92 -3.33 -3.09
C ALA A 184 -14.09 -4.63 -2.27
N GLU A 185 -14.91 -4.64 -1.23
CA GLU A 185 -15.07 -5.75 -0.28
C GLU A 185 -13.76 -6.16 0.38
N PRO A 186 -13.24 -5.35 1.29
CA PRO A 186 -11.95 -5.57 1.91
C PRO A 186 -11.92 -6.84 2.77
N ARG A 187 -10.74 -7.47 2.86
CA ARG A 187 -10.46 -8.68 3.64
C ARG A 187 -9.08 -8.58 4.27
N ILE A 188 -8.88 -9.33 5.34
CA ILE A 188 -7.58 -9.56 5.94
C ILE A 188 -7.11 -10.96 5.50
N GLU A 189 -5.86 -11.05 5.07
CA GLU A 189 -5.18 -12.31 4.76
C GLU A 189 -4.27 -12.68 5.91
N GLU A 190 -4.39 -13.93 6.36
CA GLU A 190 -3.50 -14.55 7.33
C GLU A 190 -2.47 -15.42 6.62
N PRO A 191 -1.22 -15.47 7.07
CA PRO A 191 -0.23 -16.40 6.54
C PRO A 191 -0.59 -17.84 6.94
N ILE A 192 -0.55 -18.76 5.96
CA ILE A 192 -0.81 -20.18 6.18
C ILE A 192 0.46 -20.98 5.85
N PHE A 193 0.81 -21.94 6.68
CA PHE A 193 1.90 -22.87 6.40
C PHE A 193 1.41 -24.06 5.59
N ARG A 194 2.10 -24.36 4.50
CA ARG A 194 1.89 -25.59 3.73
C ARG A 194 2.91 -26.63 4.17
N CYS A 195 2.46 -27.64 4.94
CA CYS A 195 3.30 -28.76 5.32
C CYS A 195 3.29 -29.84 4.23
N VAL A 196 4.46 -30.18 3.69
CA VAL A 196 4.64 -31.30 2.78
C VAL A 196 5.33 -32.43 3.51
N ARG A 197 4.63 -33.52 3.76
CA ARG A 197 5.21 -34.73 4.33
C ARG A 197 5.92 -35.52 3.23
N GLY A 198 7.25 -35.51 3.23
CA GLY A 198 8.04 -36.39 2.36
C GLY A 198 8.00 -37.82 2.92
N VAL A 199 7.34 -38.75 2.23
CA VAL A 199 7.49 -40.19 2.51
C VAL A 199 8.70 -40.64 1.72
N ARG A 200 9.81 -40.99 2.42
CA ARG A 200 10.87 -41.76 1.77
C ARG A 200 10.32 -43.17 1.58
N ALA A 201 10.16 -43.61 0.35
CA ALA A 201 10.04 -45.02 0.04
C ALA A 201 11.37 -45.69 0.43
N LEU A 202 11.31 -46.68 1.32
CA LEU A 202 12.42 -47.60 1.66
C LEU A 202 12.69 -48.54 0.49
#